data_7eb4a4127f9a4534e5625835fa61a007
#
_entry.id   7eb4a4127f9a4534e5625835fa61a007
#
_cell.length_a   1.000
_cell.length_b   1.000
_cell.length_c   1.000
_cell.angle_alpha   90.00
_cell.angle_beta   90.00
_cell.angle_gamma   90.00
#
_symmetry.space_group_name_H-M   'P 1'
#
loop_
_entity.id
_entity.type
_entity.pdbx_description
1 polymer ?
#
loop_
_entity_poly.entity_id
_entity_poly.type
_entity_poly.pdbx_seq_one_letter_code
_entity_poly.pdbx_strand_id
1 'polypeptide(L)'
;MSFVSDLINGADNKFDHSSLNALQKVTLRAVVMAFLFYGLAAIEGMIMRTASVVPSIPPVYGSPEHYFSIMTVHPIVGIFGSTYQLVFGAFMFLVPFLTKKPLYSVKLANWVWLLITIGTALSWIAAFAWNYAPLYTLYWPLPADTEQFKTVGGIVFILGVALIMFGTFGFI
;
A
#
# COMPACT_ATOMS: atom_id res chain seq x y z
N MET A 1 -8.58 -39.65 -7.22
CA MET A 1 -7.42 -38.81 -6.83
C MET A 1 -7.95 -37.66 -6.02
N SER A 2 -7.34 -37.33 -4.89
CA SER A 2 -7.90 -36.33 -4.00
C SER A 2 -7.47 -34.93 -4.45
N PHE A 3 -8.33 -33.93 -4.29
CA PHE A 3 -8.06 -32.50 -4.51
C PHE A 3 -6.70 -32.06 -3.91
N VAL A 4 -6.33 -32.67 -2.77
CA VAL A 4 -5.06 -32.38 -2.08
C VAL A 4 -3.84 -32.89 -2.88
N SER A 5 -3.93 -34.06 -3.53
CA SER A 5 -2.82 -34.56 -4.34
C SER A 5 -2.60 -33.72 -5.61
N ASP A 6 -3.68 -33.20 -6.19
CA ASP A 6 -3.59 -32.33 -7.37
C ASP A 6 -3.03 -30.93 -7.00
N LEU A 7 -3.32 -30.46 -5.78
CA LEU A 7 -2.77 -29.21 -5.24
C LEU A 7 -1.26 -29.34 -4.96
N ILE A 8 -0.82 -30.46 -4.41
CA ILE A 8 0.60 -30.74 -4.10
C ILE A 8 1.40 -31.00 -5.38
N ASN A 9 0.86 -31.81 -6.28
CA ASN A 9 1.54 -32.11 -7.55
C ASN A 9 1.51 -30.92 -8.53
N GLY A 10 0.54 -30.02 -8.41
CA GLY A 10 0.50 -28.77 -9.16
C GLY A 10 1.58 -27.76 -8.72
N ALA A 11 2.11 -27.90 -7.50
CA ALA A 11 3.18 -27.02 -7.01
C ALA A 11 4.54 -27.25 -7.71
N ASP A 12 4.73 -28.41 -8.34
CA ASP A 12 5.93 -28.69 -9.11
C ASP A 12 5.92 -28.11 -10.52
N ASN A 13 4.79 -27.63 -10.99
CA ASN A 13 4.70 -26.89 -12.25
C ASN A 13 5.29 -25.49 -12.03
N LYS A 14 6.46 -25.23 -12.61
CA LYS A 14 7.06 -23.88 -12.62
C LYS A 14 6.03 -22.89 -13.15
N PHE A 15 5.65 -21.94 -12.29
CA PHE A 15 4.74 -20.86 -12.65
C PHE A 15 5.30 -20.08 -13.84
N ASP A 16 4.65 -20.18 -14.99
CA ASP A 16 5.03 -19.45 -16.20
C ASP A 16 4.28 -18.13 -16.29
N HIS A 17 4.95 -17.06 -15.89
CA HIS A 17 4.40 -15.70 -15.98
C HIS A 17 4.10 -15.28 -17.44
N SER A 18 4.72 -15.90 -18.44
CA SER A 18 4.49 -15.59 -19.85
C SER A 18 3.09 -16.03 -20.32
N SER A 19 2.56 -17.09 -19.71
CA SER A 19 1.24 -17.64 -20.02
C SER A 19 0.07 -16.77 -19.57
N LEU A 20 0.31 -15.80 -18.67
CA LEU A 20 -0.73 -14.91 -18.15
C LEU A 20 -1.15 -13.86 -19.19
N ASN A 21 -2.45 -13.64 -19.31
CA ASN A 21 -2.96 -12.51 -20.08
C ASN A 21 -2.73 -11.16 -19.35
N ALA A 22 -2.95 -10.04 -20.06
CA ALA A 22 -2.66 -8.71 -19.54
C ALA A 22 -3.48 -8.36 -18.27
N LEU A 23 -4.73 -8.83 -18.18
CA LEU A 23 -5.58 -8.63 -17.01
C LEU A 23 -5.05 -9.41 -15.79
N GLN A 24 -4.71 -10.68 -15.99
CA GLN A 24 -4.13 -11.50 -14.93
C GLN A 24 -2.81 -10.93 -14.41
N LYS A 25 -1.98 -10.36 -15.30
CA LYS A 25 -0.72 -9.71 -14.92
C LYS A 25 -0.94 -8.49 -14.01
N VAL A 26 -1.88 -7.60 -14.33
CA VAL A 26 -2.14 -6.43 -13.47
C VAL A 26 -2.77 -6.84 -12.15
N THR A 27 -3.69 -7.80 -12.16
CA THR A 27 -4.27 -8.37 -10.94
C THR A 27 -3.19 -8.97 -10.03
N LEU A 28 -2.30 -9.80 -10.59
CA LEU A 28 -1.21 -10.41 -9.83
C LEU A 28 -0.28 -9.34 -9.22
N ARG A 29 0.07 -8.30 -9.99
CA ARG A 29 0.87 -7.17 -9.48
C ARG A 29 0.20 -6.49 -8.30
N ALA A 30 -1.10 -6.21 -8.40
CA ALA A 30 -1.86 -5.59 -7.32
C ALA A 30 -1.88 -6.48 -6.07
N VAL A 31 -2.13 -7.77 -6.21
CA VAL A 31 -2.13 -8.73 -5.09
C VAL A 31 -0.76 -8.84 -4.44
N VAL A 32 0.31 -8.98 -5.23
CA VAL A 32 1.69 -9.04 -4.69
C VAL A 32 2.04 -7.77 -3.92
N MET A 33 1.74 -6.60 -4.49
CA MET A 33 2.00 -5.31 -3.80
C MET A 33 1.15 -5.17 -2.54
N ALA A 34 -0.11 -5.65 -2.55
CA ALA A 34 -0.96 -5.66 -1.36
C ALA A 34 -0.31 -6.44 -0.21
N PHE A 35 0.23 -7.63 -0.48
CA PHE A 35 0.90 -8.42 0.55
C PHE A 35 2.22 -7.81 1.00
N LEU A 36 2.99 -7.18 0.12
CA LEU A 36 4.21 -6.46 0.51
C LEU A 36 3.90 -5.29 1.45
N PHE A 37 2.91 -4.47 1.13
CA PHE A 37 2.47 -3.39 2.00
C PHE A 37 1.81 -3.91 3.29
N TYR A 38 1.09 -5.01 3.24
CA TYR A 38 0.55 -5.65 4.44
C TYR A 38 1.67 -6.08 5.39
N GLY A 39 2.72 -6.73 4.87
CA GLY A 39 3.89 -7.11 5.66
C GLY A 39 4.58 -5.89 6.30
N LEU A 40 4.74 -4.80 5.52
CA LEU A 40 5.29 -3.54 6.02
C LEU A 40 4.42 -2.95 7.14
N ALA A 41 3.11 -2.84 6.93
CA ALA A 41 2.17 -2.37 7.95
C ALA A 41 2.18 -3.25 9.21
N ALA A 42 2.29 -4.57 9.06
CA ALA A 42 2.38 -5.47 10.21
C ALA A 42 3.65 -5.21 11.05
N ILE A 43 4.79 -4.98 10.39
CA ILE A 43 6.05 -4.62 11.08
C ILE A 43 5.89 -3.29 11.82
N GLU A 44 5.32 -2.28 11.17
CA GLU A 44 5.04 -0.96 11.78
C GLU A 44 4.12 -1.10 13.00
N GLY A 45 3.06 -1.90 12.89
CA GLY A 45 2.15 -2.18 14.01
C GLY A 45 2.86 -2.86 15.19
N MET A 46 3.77 -3.80 14.93
CA MET A 46 4.59 -4.43 15.98
C MET A 46 5.52 -3.42 16.66
N ILE A 47 6.16 -2.54 15.89
CA ILE A 47 7.02 -1.48 16.45
C ILE A 47 6.21 -0.55 17.35
N MET A 48 5.05 -0.08 16.89
CA MET A 48 4.16 0.79 17.67
C MET A 48 3.69 0.10 18.95
N ARG A 49 3.32 -1.18 18.87
CA ARG A 49 2.88 -1.94 20.04
C ARG A 49 4.00 -2.14 21.06
N THR A 50 5.20 -2.47 20.58
CA THR A 50 6.37 -2.64 21.47
C THR A 50 6.69 -1.34 22.20
N ALA A 51 6.71 -0.21 21.49
CA ALA A 51 6.94 1.11 22.10
C ALA A 51 5.88 1.47 23.15
N SER A 52 4.64 1.03 22.98
CA SER A 52 3.55 1.28 23.93
C SER A 52 3.64 0.42 25.19
N VAL A 53 4.18 -0.80 25.10
CA VAL A 53 4.23 -1.76 26.21
C VAL A 53 5.53 -1.63 27.00
N VAL A 54 6.62 -1.28 26.34
CA VAL A 54 7.96 -1.17 26.93
C VAL A 54 8.54 0.23 26.65
N PRO A 55 8.11 1.25 27.41
CA PRO A 55 8.53 2.65 27.17
C PRO A 55 10.04 2.89 27.36
N SER A 56 10.73 1.97 28.05
CA SER A 56 12.17 2.04 28.26
C SER A 56 13.00 1.57 27.06
N ILE A 57 12.40 0.86 26.13
CA ILE A 57 13.05 0.55 24.85
C ILE A 57 12.94 1.81 23.99
N PRO A 58 14.05 2.45 23.59
CA PRO A 58 13.99 3.53 22.63
C PRO A 58 13.20 3.04 21.42
N PRO A 59 12.27 3.82 20.86
CA PRO A 59 11.67 3.46 19.59
C PRO A 59 12.80 3.10 18.62
N VAL A 60 12.62 2.08 17.81
CA VAL A 60 13.64 1.49 16.91
C VAL A 60 14.40 2.57 16.09
N TYR A 61 13.87 3.78 16.06
CA TYR A 61 14.40 4.94 15.35
C TYR A 61 14.86 6.10 16.28
N GLY A 62 14.91 5.91 17.59
CA GLY A 62 15.61 6.79 18.50
C GLY A 62 14.94 8.10 18.90
N SER A 63 13.80 8.49 18.33
CA SER A 63 13.12 9.73 18.68
C SER A 63 11.59 9.61 18.68
N PRO A 64 10.88 10.46 19.46
CA PRO A 64 9.41 10.52 19.44
C PRO A 64 8.85 10.85 18.05
N GLU A 65 9.53 11.66 17.27
CA GLU A 65 9.11 12.05 15.93
C GLU A 65 8.99 10.81 15.01
N HIS A 66 9.89 9.86 15.11
CA HIS A 66 9.82 8.62 14.34
C HIS A 66 8.61 7.75 14.72
N TYR A 67 8.23 7.72 16.01
CA TYR A 67 7.02 7.03 16.43
C TYR A 67 5.78 7.63 15.77
N PHE A 68 5.66 8.97 15.76
CA PHE A 68 4.55 9.65 15.11
C PHE A 68 4.58 9.53 13.58
N SER A 69 5.76 9.43 12.98
CA SER A 69 5.93 9.12 11.56
C SER A 69 5.36 7.74 11.22
N ILE A 70 5.69 6.72 12.01
CA ILE A 70 5.12 5.37 11.84
C ILE A 70 3.59 5.42 12.05
N MET A 71 3.12 6.08 13.09
CA MET A 71 1.67 6.24 13.35
C MET A 71 0.95 6.93 12.18
N THR A 72 1.61 7.86 11.49
CA THR A 72 1.05 8.55 10.33
C THR A 72 0.92 7.62 9.12
N VAL A 73 1.93 6.82 8.83
CA VAL A 73 1.97 6.02 7.59
C VAL A 73 1.41 4.63 7.73
N HIS A 74 1.41 4.06 8.92
CA HIS A 74 0.85 2.73 9.17
C HIS A 74 -0.57 2.54 8.60
N PRO A 75 -1.55 3.40 8.87
CA PRO A 75 -2.86 3.28 8.26
C PRO A 75 -2.85 3.57 6.75
N ILE A 76 -1.98 4.44 6.25
CA ILE A 76 -1.86 4.70 4.80
C ILE A 76 -1.36 3.45 4.08
N VAL A 77 -0.31 2.81 4.60
CA VAL A 77 0.25 1.58 4.05
C VAL A 77 -0.75 0.41 4.18
N GLY A 78 -1.39 0.27 5.35
CA GLY A 78 -2.35 -0.81 5.61
C GLY A 78 -3.64 -0.68 4.82
N ILE A 79 -4.19 0.52 4.70
CA ILE A 79 -5.47 0.75 4.00
C ILE A 79 -5.22 0.90 2.50
N PHE A 80 -4.46 1.91 2.08
CA PHE A 80 -4.33 2.24 0.65
C PHE A 80 -3.29 1.35 -0.05
N GLY A 81 -2.16 1.09 0.59
CA GLY A 81 -1.12 0.23 0.05
C GLY A 81 -1.55 -1.24 0.01
N SER A 82 -2.20 -1.75 1.06
CA SER A 82 -2.60 -3.16 1.16
C SER A 82 -4.05 -3.36 0.74
N THR A 83 -5.02 -2.89 1.53
CA THR A 83 -6.44 -3.22 1.35
C THR A 83 -6.98 -2.74 0.00
N TYR A 84 -6.68 -1.51 -0.42
CA TYR A 84 -7.14 -0.99 -1.74
C TYR A 84 -6.54 -1.77 -2.89
N GLN A 85 -5.23 -2.07 -2.83
CA GLN A 85 -4.58 -2.86 -3.87
C GLN A 85 -5.19 -4.25 -3.99
N LEU A 86 -5.48 -4.90 -2.85
CA LEU A 86 -6.09 -6.23 -2.83
C LEU A 86 -7.51 -6.19 -3.41
N VAL A 87 -8.33 -5.25 -2.93
CA VAL A 87 -9.74 -5.10 -3.34
C VAL A 87 -9.82 -4.73 -4.82
N PHE A 88 -9.07 -3.74 -5.26
CA PHE A 88 -9.09 -3.30 -6.67
C PHE A 88 -8.55 -4.39 -7.60
N GLY A 89 -7.46 -5.06 -7.22
CA GLY A 89 -6.94 -6.20 -7.97
C GLY A 89 -7.96 -7.32 -8.09
N ALA A 90 -8.64 -7.66 -7.00
CA ALA A 90 -9.70 -8.67 -7.00
C ALA A 90 -10.88 -8.26 -7.91
N PHE A 91 -11.38 -7.04 -7.80
CA PHE A 91 -12.50 -6.57 -8.62
C PHE A 91 -12.14 -6.42 -10.09
N MET A 92 -10.94 -5.96 -10.42
CA MET A 92 -10.45 -5.92 -11.81
C MET A 92 -10.50 -7.29 -12.49
N PHE A 93 -10.36 -8.37 -11.74
CA PHE A 93 -10.46 -9.74 -12.24
C PHE A 93 -11.88 -10.29 -12.13
N LEU A 94 -12.50 -10.20 -10.96
CA LEU A 94 -13.79 -10.85 -10.68
C LEU A 94 -14.95 -10.25 -11.48
N VAL A 95 -15.00 -8.93 -11.63
CA VAL A 95 -16.10 -8.28 -12.35
C VAL A 95 -16.15 -8.74 -13.82
N PRO A 96 -15.07 -8.67 -14.60
CA PRO A 96 -15.09 -9.23 -15.96
C PRO A 96 -15.39 -10.72 -16.00
N PHE A 97 -14.88 -11.48 -15.05
CA PHE A 97 -15.10 -12.93 -14.98
C PHE A 97 -16.57 -13.28 -14.76
N LEU A 98 -17.24 -12.62 -13.81
CA LEU A 98 -18.62 -12.89 -13.44
C LEU A 98 -19.61 -12.32 -14.46
N THR A 99 -19.35 -11.12 -14.97
CA THR A 99 -20.26 -10.45 -15.93
C THR A 99 -20.09 -10.95 -17.37
N LYS A 100 -19.01 -11.71 -17.64
CA LYS A 100 -18.60 -12.14 -19.00
C LYS A 100 -18.35 -10.97 -19.96
N LYS A 101 -18.06 -9.77 -19.40
CA LYS A 101 -17.74 -8.57 -20.18
C LYS A 101 -16.27 -8.21 -19.97
N PRO A 102 -15.56 -7.75 -21.00
CA PRO A 102 -14.17 -7.33 -20.84
C PRO A 102 -14.07 -6.10 -19.93
N LEU A 103 -12.92 -5.95 -19.27
CA LEU A 103 -12.59 -4.72 -18.55
C LEU A 103 -12.52 -3.55 -19.57
N TYR A 104 -13.01 -2.39 -19.18
CA TYR A 104 -13.01 -1.19 -20.03
C TYR A 104 -11.60 -0.88 -20.59
N SER A 105 -10.59 -0.90 -19.74
CA SER A 105 -9.20 -0.66 -20.16
C SER A 105 -8.19 -1.30 -19.22
N VAL A 106 -7.42 -2.26 -19.71
CA VAL A 106 -6.28 -2.83 -18.98
C VAL A 106 -5.17 -1.81 -18.77
N LYS A 107 -5.02 -0.82 -19.68
CA LYS A 107 -4.08 0.28 -19.53
C LYS A 107 -4.45 1.15 -18.34
N LEU A 108 -5.73 1.48 -18.16
CA LEU A 108 -6.23 2.22 -17.01
C LEU A 108 -5.99 1.42 -15.71
N ALA A 109 -6.28 0.12 -15.70
CA ALA A 109 -6.02 -0.75 -14.56
C ALA A 109 -4.54 -0.75 -14.12
N ASN A 110 -3.61 -0.74 -15.08
CA ASN A 110 -2.18 -0.60 -14.78
C ASN A 110 -1.85 0.79 -14.18
N TRP A 111 -2.48 1.86 -14.66
CA TRP A 111 -2.30 3.19 -14.07
C TRP A 111 -2.87 3.27 -12.65
N VAL A 112 -4.03 2.71 -12.38
CA VAL A 112 -4.62 2.61 -11.03
C VAL A 112 -3.65 1.93 -10.08
N TRP A 113 -3.18 0.73 -10.44
CA TRP A 113 -2.19 0.00 -9.66
C TRP A 113 -0.92 0.83 -9.40
N LEU A 114 -0.36 1.46 -10.45
CA LEU A 114 0.89 2.20 -10.37
C LEU A 114 0.76 3.45 -9.49
N LEU A 115 -0.31 4.23 -9.67
CA LEU A 115 -0.56 5.46 -8.91
C LEU A 115 -0.71 5.17 -7.41
N ILE A 116 -1.48 4.13 -7.05
CA ILE A 116 -1.63 3.74 -5.64
C ILE A 116 -0.30 3.24 -5.07
N THR A 117 0.44 2.43 -5.82
CA THR A 117 1.75 1.91 -5.39
C THR A 117 2.74 3.03 -5.13
N ILE A 118 2.93 3.93 -6.13
CA ILE A 118 3.87 5.06 -6.01
C ILE A 118 3.40 6.02 -4.93
N GLY A 119 2.11 6.34 -4.89
CA GLY A 119 1.54 7.25 -3.91
C GLY A 119 1.75 6.76 -2.46
N THR A 120 1.51 5.48 -2.21
CA THR A 120 1.78 4.87 -0.90
C THR A 120 3.26 4.91 -0.55
N ALA A 121 4.14 4.56 -1.51
CA ALA A 121 5.59 4.58 -1.30
C ALA A 121 6.11 6.00 -1.02
N LEU A 122 5.64 7.02 -1.74
CA LEU A 122 6.03 8.42 -1.50
C LEU A 122 5.57 8.91 -0.13
N SER A 123 4.34 8.61 0.28
CA SER A 123 3.85 8.96 1.62
C SER A 123 4.69 8.30 2.72
N TRP A 124 5.06 7.04 2.52
CA TRP A 124 5.92 6.30 3.43
C TRP A 124 7.33 6.91 3.50
N ILE A 125 7.96 7.19 2.36
CA ILE A 125 9.28 7.81 2.28
C ILE A 125 9.27 9.20 2.96
N ALA A 126 8.23 10.01 2.74
CA ALA A 126 8.11 11.34 3.34
C ALA A 126 8.17 11.28 4.87
N ALA A 127 7.47 10.31 5.47
CA ALA A 127 7.47 10.14 6.91
C ALA A 127 8.85 9.76 7.45
N PHE A 128 9.53 8.82 6.81
CA PHE A 128 10.83 8.32 7.31
C PHE A 128 12.02 9.21 6.94
N ALA A 129 12.05 9.79 5.73
CA ALA A 129 13.17 10.61 5.30
C ALA A 129 13.16 12.04 5.88
N TRP A 130 11.98 12.57 6.19
CA TRP A 130 11.82 13.95 6.67
C TRP A 130 11.04 14.08 7.97
N ASN A 131 10.75 12.96 8.66
CA ASN A 131 9.97 12.91 9.90
C ASN A 131 8.61 13.63 9.77
N TYR A 132 7.99 13.54 8.59
CA TYR A 132 6.70 14.18 8.35
C TYR A 132 5.58 13.37 9.01
N ALA A 133 5.07 13.85 10.12
CA ALA A 133 4.19 13.13 11.02
C ALA A 133 2.89 13.87 11.40
N PRO A 134 2.12 14.44 10.42
CA PRO A 134 0.91 15.21 10.72
C PRO A 134 -0.31 14.36 11.04
N LEU A 135 -0.14 13.06 11.25
CA LEU A 135 -1.15 12.02 11.28
C LEU A 135 -1.84 11.82 9.90
N TYR A 136 -2.39 10.64 9.68
CA TYR A 136 -3.08 10.31 8.41
C TYR A 136 -4.38 11.10 8.20
N THR A 137 -4.93 11.68 9.27
CA THR A 137 -6.15 12.49 9.25
C THR A 137 -5.95 13.88 8.68
N LEU A 138 -4.70 14.37 8.60
CA LEU A 138 -4.32 15.65 8.02
C LEU A 138 -5.11 16.84 8.60
N TYR A 139 -5.39 16.83 9.91
CA TYR A 139 -6.10 17.95 10.55
C TYR A 139 -5.31 19.26 10.45
N TRP A 140 -5.97 20.26 9.87
CA TRP A 140 -5.43 21.61 9.81
C TRP A 140 -5.27 22.21 11.22
N PRO A 141 -4.16 22.97 11.53
CA PRO A 141 -3.10 23.42 10.62
C PRO A 141 -1.88 22.48 10.55
N LEU A 142 -1.90 21.34 11.21
CA LEU A 142 -0.76 20.46 11.40
C LEU A 142 0.00 20.09 10.10
N PRO A 143 -0.66 19.77 8.98
CA PRO A 143 0.04 19.45 7.73
C PRO A 143 0.86 20.61 7.15
N ALA A 144 0.53 21.85 7.51
CA ALA A 144 1.19 23.06 7.01
C ALA A 144 2.18 23.67 8.03
N ASP A 145 2.38 23.02 9.17
CA ASP A 145 3.31 23.49 10.20
C ASP A 145 4.76 23.29 9.75
N THR A 146 5.35 24.36 9.22
CA THR A 146 6.74 24.37 8.72
C THR A 146 7.77 24.54 9.84
N GLU A 147 7.35 24.92 11.04
CA GLU A 147 8.23 24.96 12.21
C GLU A 147 8.50 23.54 12.71
N GLN A 148 7.45 22.71 12.70
CA GLN A 148 7.54 21.32 13.16
C GLN A 148 7.98 20.34 12.06
N PHE A 149 7.57 20.56 10.79
CA PHE A 149 7.86 19.64 9.70
C PHE A 149 8.61 20.31 8.56
N LYS A 150 9.58 19.61 7.99
CA LYS A 150 10.28 20.11 6.79
C LYS A 150 9.31 20.20 5.60
N THR A 151 9.28 21.34 4.94
CA THR A 151 8.43 21.62 3.77
C THR A 151 8.52 20.53 2.69
N VAL A 152 9.73 20.00 2.45
CA VAL A 152 9.93 18.93 1.45
C VAL A 152 9.15 17.67 1.82
N GLY A 153 9.18 17.25 3.09
CA GLY A 153 8.41 16.11 3.58
C GLY A 153 6.91 16.29 3.34
N GLY A 154 6.39 17.48 3.64
CA GLY A 154 4.99 17.83 3.39
C GLY A 154 4.62 17.75 1.90
N ILE A 155 5.43 18.33 1.02
CA ILE A 155 5.20 18.28 -0.43
C ILE A 155 5.18 16.84 -0.94
N VAL A 156 6.17 16.02 -0.58
CA VAL A 156 6.27 14.63 -1.02
C VAL A 156 5.09 13.79 -0.48
N PHE A 157 4.70 14.02 0.78
CA PHE A 157 3.57 13.33 1.39
C PHE A 157 2.25 13.67 0.69
N ILE A 158 1.95 14.96 0.49
CA ILE A 158 0.73 15.41 -0.18
C ILE A 158 0.68 14.92 -1.63
N LEU A 159 1.81 14.94 -2.33
CA LEU A 159 1.90 14.34 -3.66
C LEU A 159 1.57 12.84 -3.63
N GLY A 160 2.09 12.10 -2.65
CA GLY A 160 1.76 10.69 -2.45
C GLY A 160 0.27 10.46 -2.24
N VAL A 161 -0.36 11.22 -1.35
CA VAL A 161 -1.81 11.15 -1.10
C VAL A 161 -2.61 11.50 -2.35
N ALA A 162 -2.22 12.54 -3.09
CA ALA A 162 -2.87 12.92 -4.34
C ALA A 162 -2.83 11.79 -5.39
N LEU A 163 -1.69 11.12 -5.54
CA LEU A 163 -1.57 9.98 -6.44
C LEU A 163 -2.48 8.81 -6.02
N ILE A 164 -2.60 8.52 -4.72
CA ILE A 164 -3.55 7.52 -4.21
C ILE A 164 -4.97 7.90 -4.58
N MET A 165 -5.36 9.17 -4.39
CA MET A 165 -6.69 9.67 -4.74
C MET A 165 -6.97 9.52 -6.24
N PHE A 166 -6.04 9.94 -7.11
CA PHE A 166 -6.19 9.79 -8.56
C PHE A 166 -6.28 8.32 -8.99
N GLY A 167 -5.48 7.44 -8.36
CA GLY A 167 -5.59 6.00 -8.58
C GLY A 167 -6.97 5.46 -8.18
N THR A 168 -7.50 5.88 -7.04
CA THR A 168 -8.83 5.50 -6.56
C THR A 168 -9.94 5.98 -7.51
N PHE A 169 -9.91 7.23 -7.95
CA PHE A 169 -10.88 7.75 -8.94
C PHE A 169 -10.78 7.06 -10.29
N GLY A 170 -9.58 6.66 -10.70
CA GLY A 170 -9.38 5.91 -11.94
C GLY A 170 -9.91 4.48 -11.89
N PHE A 171 -10.19 3.94 -10.69
CA PHE A 171 -10.82 2.63 -10.52
C PHE A 171 -12.35 2.68 -10.68
N ILE A 172 -12.98 3.78 -10.25
CA ILE A 172 -14.44 3.98 -10.30
C ILE A 172 -14.90 4.26 -11.73
#